data_ebe2cb18328eef601d76bd0e155fe1f3
#
_entry.id   ebe2cb18328eef601d76bd0e155fe1f3
#
_cell.length_a   1.000
_cell.length_b   1.000
_cell.length_c   1.000
_cell.angle_alpha   90.00
_cell.angle_beta   90.00
_cell.angle_gamma   90.00
#
_symmetry.space_group_name_H-M   'P 1'
#
loop_
_entity.id
_entity.type
_entity.pdbx_description
1 polymer ?
#
loop_
_entity_poly.entity_id
_entity_poly.type
_entity_poly.pdbx_seq_one_letter_code
_entity_poly.pdbx_strand_id
1 'polypeptide(L)'
;MRAVPFHYILLVFIKDVLPARILGLFPHIGKSHQMAYDPLLRRLAERGHDVTAVTFFPLKNPPEHYRAVSLEGLTEIRVESINMSIYEGHNVFLRLTGLDRIRSHISENHPLADFALDTCSKLVSFKPLSELLKKEYDVILTENFNSDCMLGLANVYGQKAPIVYLSSCTAMYWALDRFGVTDNPSYVPLVSSIFTTPMTFLQRLENAVLNVYFKVWFRYAIQLREQKIIEEHFGRKILDLQEMAKNVSLMLVNAHHSLNGVRPLIPGIVEVGGMHLDKTRRPISQVSE
;
A
#
# COMPACT_ATOMS: atom_id res chain seq x y z
N MET A 1 -6.95 -48.26 -32.22
CA MET A 1 -6.84 -46.87 -31.68
C MET A 1 -8.22 -46.23 -31.76
N ARG A 2 -8.89 -46.08 -30.61
CA ARG A 2 -10.21 -45.38 -30.55
C ARG A 2 -9.94 -43.89 -30.50
N ALA A 3 -10.39 -43.14 -31.49
CA ALA A 3 -10.33 -41.69 -31.51
C ALA A 3 -11.16 -41.14 -30.35
N VAL A 4 -10.56 -40.45 -29.40
CA VAL A 4 -11.28 -39.69 -28.37
C VAL A 4 -12.01 -38.57 -29.09
N PRO A 5 -13.35 -38.45 -28.96
CA PRO A 5 -14.09 -37.47 -29.72
C PRO A 5 -13.66 -36.06 -29.35
N PHE A 6 -13.35 -35.25 -30.36
CA PHE A 6 -12.84 -33.87 -30.29
C PHE A 6 -13.69 -32.92 -29.40
N HIS A 7 -14.92 -33.33 -29.09
CA HIS A 7 -15.87 -32.57 -28.21
C HIS A 7 -15.44 -32.50 -26.75
N TYR A 8 -14.61 -33.44 -26.26
CA TYR A 8 -14.13 -33.41 -24.87
C TYR A 8 -12.94 -32.48 -24.67
N ILE A 9 -12.23 -32.13 -25.71
CA ILE A 9 -11.05 -31.25 -25.63
C ILE A 9 -11.47 -29.79 -25.54
N LEU A 10 -12.64 -29.41 -26.07
CA LEU A 10 -13.12 -28.03 -26.05
C LEU A 10 -13.65 -27.59 -24.66
N LEU A 11 -14.11 -28.53 -23.83
CA LEU A 11 -14.64 -28.23 -22.48
C LEU A 11 -13.53 -27.96 -21.44
N VAL A 12 -12.29 -28.31 -21.73
CA VAL A 12 -11.17 -28.13 -20.79
C VAL A 12 -10.57 -26.71 -20.87
N PHE A 13 -10.88 -25.94 -21.91
CA PHE A 13 -10.31 -24.59 -22.13
C PHE A 13 -11.24 -23.41 -21.80
N ILE A 14 -12.51 -23.67 -21.54
CA ILE A 14 -13.40 -22.64 -20.95
C ILE A 14 -13.32 -22.80 -19.44
N LYS A 15 -12.23 -22.32 -18.85
CA LYS A 15 -12.29 -21.89 -17.45
C LYS A 15 -13.17 -20.66 -17.44
N ASP A 16 -14.46 -20.86 -17.23
CA ASP A 16 -15.31 -19.79 -16.73
C ASP A 16 -14.61 -19.28 -15.50
N VAL A 17 -14.07 -18.07 -15.58
CA VAL A 17 -13.50 -17.41 -14.41
C VAL A 17 -14.70 -17.11 -13.52
N LEU A 18 -14.90 -17.95 -12.51
CA LEU A 18 -15.98 -17.72 -11.55
C LEU A 18 -15.82 -16.32 -10.95
N PRO A 19 -16.89 -15.55 -10.88
CA PRO A 19 -16.85 -14.23 -10.26
C PRO A 19 -16.33 -14.34 -8.84
N ALA A 20 -15.26 -13.61 -8.53
CA ALA A 20 -14.71 -13.53 -7.19
C ALA A 20 -15.27 -12.30 -6.44
N ARG A 21 -15.53 -12.45 -5.16
CA ARG A 21 -15.90 -11.33 -4.26
C ARG A 21 -14.62 -10.69 -3.71
N ILE A 22 -14.35 -9.48 -4.12
CA ILE A 22 -13.11 -8.76 -3.81
C ILE A 22 -13.43 -7.57 -2.91
N LEU A 23 -12.77 -7.49 -1.75
CA LEU A 23 -12.85 -6.35 -0.85
C LEU A 23 -11.57 -5.53 -0.96
N GLY A 24 -11.69 -4.26 -1.37
CA GLY A 24 -10.61 -3.29 -1.35
C GLY A 24 -10.69 -2.39 -0.10
N LEU A 25 -9.61 -2.28 0.66
CA LEU A 25 -9.53 -1.50 1.89
C LEU A 25 -8.43 -0.43 1.74
N PHE A 26 -8.83 0.80 1.41
CA PHE A 26 -7.92 1.90 1.08
C PHE A 26 -8.18 3.13 1.94
N PRO A 27 -7.79 3.10 3.23
CA PRO A 27 -8.08 4.17 4.18
C PRO A 27 -7.08 5.34 4.12
N HIS A 28 -6.26 5.42 3.09
CA HIS A 28 -5.28 6.50 2.95
C HIS A 28 -5.93 7.77 2.38
N ILE A 29 -5.59 8.91 2.98
CA ILE A 29 -6.15 10.23 2.60
C ILE A 29 -5.51 10.83 1.33
N GLY A 30 -4.43 10.25 0.84
CA GLY A 30 -3.75 10.69 -0.37
C GLY A 30 -4.46 10.22 -1.65
N LYS A 31 -5.03 11.15 -2.39
CA LYS A 31 -5.71 10.85 -3.66
C LYS A 31 -4.79 10.18 -4.68
N SER A 32 -3.52 10.53 -4.71
CA SER A 32 -2.52 9.93 -5.60
C SER A 32 -2.35 8.42 -5.39
N HIS A 33 -2.51 7.96 -4.14
CA HIS A 33 -2.49 6.54 -3.80
C HIS A 33 -3.68 5.81 -4.42
N GLN A 34 -4.89 6.32 -4.18
CA GLN A 34 -6.10 5.73 -4.73
C GLN A 34 -6.06 5.69 -6.27
N MET A 35 -5.57 6.74 -6.91
CA MET A 35 -5.43 6.80 -8.37
C MET A 35 -4.54 5.69 -8.93
N ALA A 36 -3.57 5.20 -8.17
CA ALA A 36 -2.73 4.07 -8.57
C ALA A 36 -3.50 2.75 -8.58
N TYR A 37 -4.54 2.60 -7.75
CA TYR A 37 -5.30 1.37 -7.59
C TYR A 37 -6.59 1.33 -8.41
N ASP A 38 -7.16 2.47 -8.71
CA ASP A 38 -8.44 2.60 -9.43
C ASP A 38 -8.51 1.80 -10.74
N PRO A 39 -7.48 1.79 -11.61
CA PRO A 39 -7.52 1.00 -12.83
C PRO A 39 -7.54 -0.51 -12.58
N LEU A 40 -6.88 -0.99 -11.53
CA LEU A 40 -6.94 -2.40 -11.14
C LEU A 40 -8.35 -2.77 -10.70
N LEU A 41 -8.95 -1.99 -9.79
CA LEU A 41 -10.30 -2.24 -9.27
C LEU A 41 -11.34 -2.19 -10.38
N ARG A 42 -11.24 -1.19 -11.27
CA ARG A 42 -12.09 -1.08 -12.46
C ARG A 42 -11.96 -2.31 -13.34
N ARG A 43 -10.74 -2.74 -13.65
CA ARG A 43 -10.48 -3.87 -14.53
C ARG A 43 -10.97 -5.20 -13.94
N LEU A 44 -10.88 -5.39 -12.65
CA LEU A 44 -11.44 -6.55 -11.96
C LEU A 44 -12.96 -6.59 -12.08
N ALA A 45 -13.63 -5.47 -11.83
CA ALA A 45 -15.08 -5.36 -11.99
C ALA A 45 -15.54 -5.57 -13.45
N GLU A 46 -14.84 -4.99 -14.43
CA GLU A 46 -15.09 -5.19 -15.86
C GLU A 46 -14.92 -6.65 -16.32
N ARG A 47 -14.15 -7.43 -15.57
CA ARG A 47 -13.99 -8.89 -15.78
C ARG A 47 -15.09 -9.71 -15.09
N GLY A 48 -16.07 -9.07 -14.48
CA GLY A 48 -17.21 -9.71 -13.83
C GLY A 48 -16.98 -10.13 -12.38
N HIS A 49 -15.89 -9.67 -11.72
CA HIS A 49 -15.72 -9.88 -10.28
C HIS A 49 -16.51 -8.85 -9.48
N ASP A 50 -17.11 -9.26 -8.37
CA ASP A 50 -17.80 -8.36 -7.44
C ASP A 50 -16.79 -7.60 -6.59
N VAL A 51 -16.52 -6.34 -6.93
CA VAL A 51 -15.55 -5.48 -6.26
C VAL A 51 -16.27 -4.52 -5.33
N THR A 52 -15.92 -4.56 -4.03
CA THR A 52 -16.35 -3.56 -3.05
C THR A 52 -15.12 -2.84 -2.53
N ALA A 53 -15.07 -1.51 -2.66
CA ALA A 53 -13.94 -0.69 -2.19
C ALA A 53 -14.36 0.25 -1.05
N VAL A 54 -13.58 0.26 0.02
CA VAL A 54 -13.68 1.23 1.12
C VAL A 54 -12.60 2.27 0.90
N THR A 55 -12.96 3.52 0.62
CA THR A 55 -12.01 4.56 0.18
C THR A 55 -12.53 5.96 0.44
N PHE A 56 -11.62 6.93 0.59
CA PHE A 56 -11.96 8.36 0.59
C PHE A 56 -12.33 8.90 -0.82
N PHE A 57 -11.94 8.18 -1.87
CA PHE A 57 -12.07 8.66 -3.25
C PHE A 57 -12.81 7.63 -4.13
N PRO A 58 -14.12 7.46 -3.97
CA PRO A 58 -14.91 6.56 -4.81
C PRO A 58 -14.73 6.85 -6.30
N LEU A 59 -14.72 5.79 -7.12
CA LEU A 59 -14.64 5.93 -8.57
C LEU A 59 -15.78 6.80 -9.11
N LYS A 60 -15.42 7.76 -9.94
CA LYS A 60 -16.38 8.44 -10.82
C LYS A 60 -16.76 7.48 -11.93
N ASN A 61 -18.05 7.30 -12.21
CA ASN A 61 -18.56 6.37 -13.23
C ASN A 61 -18.03 4.93 -13.01
N PRO A 62 -18.43 4.26 -11.92
CA PRO A 62 -17.99 2.90 -11.63
C PRO A 62 -18.59 1.92 -12.64
N PRO A 63 -17.91 0.80 -12.97
CA PRO A 63 -18.49 -0.29 -13.76
C PRO A 63 -19.57 -1.05 -12.97
N GLU A 64 -20.34 -1.90 -13.65
CA GLU A 64 -21.51 -2.59 -13.10
C GLU A 64 -21.23 -3.37 -11.81
N HIS A 65 -20.13 -4.11 -11.76
CA HIS A 65 -19.75 -4.96 -10.61
C HIS A 65 -18.89 -4.25 -9.57
N TYR A 66 -18.88 -2.91 -9.54
CA TYR A 66 -18.14 -2.13 -8.56
C TYR A 66 -19.06 -1.38 -7.61
N ARG A 67 -18.76 -1.47 -6.32
CA ARG A 67 -19.41 -0.70 -5.25
C ARG A 67 -18.37 0.00 -4.40
N ALA A 68 -18.67 1.19 -3.92
CA ALA A 68 -17.81 1.90 -2.99
C ALA A 68 -18.55 2.21 -1.69
N VAL A 69 -17.83 2.08 -0.58
CA VAL A 69 -18.19 2.66 0.71
C VAL A 69 -17.26 3.84 0.93
N SER A 70 -17.83 5.03 0.93
CA SER A 70 -17.09 6.27 1.09
C SER A 70 -16.66 6.47 2.54
N LEU A 71 -15.40 6.86 2.72
CA LEU A 71 -14.83 7.36 3.97
C LEU A 71 -14.85 8.88 4.04
N GLU A 72 -15.48 9.55 3.07
CA GLU A 72 -15.59 11.01 3.05
C GLU A 72 -16.21 11.53 4.35
N GLY A 73 -15.58 12.55 4.93
CA GLY A 73 -16.01 13.11 6.23
C GLY A 73 -15.54 12.33 7.46
N LEU A 74 -14.93 11.13 7.31
CA LEU A 74 -14.40 10.37 8.45
C LEU A 74 -13.19 11.09 9.08
N THR A 75 -12.31 11.62 8.25
CA THR A 75 -11.19 12.43 8.67
C THR A 75 -10.96 13.60 7.70
N GLU A 76 -10.22 14.60 8.13
CA GLU A 76 -9.88 15.75 7.28
C GLU A 76 -8.92 15.30 6.19
N ILE A 77 -9.30 15.51 4.93
CA ILE A 77 -8.41 15.28 3.79
C ILE A 77 -7.46 16.47 3.71
N ARG A 78 -6.22 16.24 4.06
CA ARG A 78 -5.14 17.23 3.91
C ARG A 78 -4.38 16.95 2.63
N VAL A 79 -4.03 18.00 1.92
CA VAL A 79 -3.10 17.89 0.79
C VAL A 79 -1.71 17.73 1.37
N GLU A 80 -1.19 16.52 1.34
CA GLU A 80 0.21 16.27 1.66
C GLU A 80 1.06 16.81 0.49
N SER A 81 1.54 18.03 0.61
CA SER A 81 2.55 18.56 -0.29
C SER A 81 3.90 18.47 0.42
N ILE A 82 4.83 17.73 -0.18
CA ILE A 82 6.22 17.80 0.23
C ILE A 82 6.73 19.19 -0.15
N ASN A 83 6.99 20.02 0.85
CA ASN A 83 7.55 21.32 0.61
C ASN A 83 9.06 21.16 0.31
N MET A 84 9.46 21.39 -0.91
CA MET A 84 10.86 21.26 -1.34
C MET A 84 11.81 22.16 -0.54
N SER A 85 11.33 23.22 0.11
CA SER A 85 12.14 24.06 1.01
C SER A 85 12.68 23.32 2.22
N ILE A 86 12.12 22.16 2.58
CA ILE A 86 12.64 21.30 3.66
C ILE A 86 14.06 20.82 3.31
N TYR A 87 14.35 20.65 2.01
CA TYR A 87 15.67 20.26 1.51
C TYR A 87 16.64 21.45 1.37
N GLU A 88 16.15 22.67 1.49
CA GLU A 88 16.94 23.90 1.51
C GLU A 88 17.39 24.22 2.93
N GLY A 89 18.33 23.43 3.45
CA GLY A 89 18.86 23.62 4.82
C GLY A 89 19.43 25.03 5.03
N HIS A 90 18.91 25.75 6.00
CA HIS A 90 19.38 27.10 6.34
C HIS A 90 20.67 27.10 7.19
N ASN A 91 21.04 25.96 7.75
CA ASN A 91 22.22 25.83 8.60
C ASN A 91 23.37 25.19 7.82
N VAL A 92 24.41 26.00 7.55
CA VAL A 92 25.60 25.59 6.78
C VAL A 92 26.29 24.37 7.40
N PHE A 93 26.42 24.30 8.72
CA PHE A 93 27.04 23.18 9.41
C PHE A 93 26.25 21.89 9.25
N LEU A 94 24.92 21.94 9.45
CA LEU A 94 24.03 20.78 9.28
C LEU A 94 24.04 20.29 7.82
N ARG A 95 24.12 21.21 6.87
CA ARG A 95 24.21 20.90 5.44
C ARG A 95 25.53 20.24 5.07
N LEU A 96 26.66 20.75 5.58
CA LEU A 96 27.98 20.17 5.34
C LEU A 96 28.14 18.78 5.97
N THR A 97 27.53 18.54 7.12
CA THR A 97 27.58 17.25 7.83
C THR A 97 26.54 16.25 7.32
N GLY A 98 25.57 16.67 6.51
CA GLY A 98 24.45 15.83 6.06
C GLY A 98 23.35 15.62 7.11
N LEU A 99 23.49 16.17 8.32
CA LEU A 99 22.50 16.04 9.40
C LEU A 99 21.16 16.70 9.05
N ASP A 100 21.19 17.72 8.18
CA ASP A 100 19.99 18.37 7.69
C ASP A 100 19.11 17.42 6.86
N ARG A 101 19.71 16.58 6.01
CA ARG A 101 19.00 15.53 5.26
C ARG A 101 18.33 14.51 6.18
N ILE A 102 19.07 14.01 7.16
CA ILE A 102 18.55 13.05 8.15
C ILE A 102 17.36 13.65 8.89
N ARG A 103 17.50 14.90 9.35
CA ARG A 103 16.41 15.62 10.01
C ARG A 103 15.19 15.77 9.12
N SER A 104 15.37 16.18 7.86
CA SER A 104 14.29 16.32 6.89
C SER A 104 13.56 14.99 6.67
N HIS A 105 14.30 13.92 6.42
CA HIS A 105 13.73 12.58 6.29
C HIS A 105 12.85 12.18 7.49
N ILE A 106 13.33 12.42 8.70
CA ILE A 106 12.59 12.11 9.92
C ILE A 106 11.34 12.98 10.00
N SER A 107 11.46 14.29 9.81
CA SER A 107 10.34 15.22 9.95
C SER A 107 9.23 15.00 8.92
N GLU A 108 9.55 14.57 7.70
CA GLU A 108 8.58 14.27 6.66
C GLU A 108 7.74 13.01 6.93
N ASN A 109 8.32 12.02 7.59
CA ASN A 109 7.64 10.77 7.85
C ASN A 109 6.82 10.78 9.15
N HIS A 110 7.15 11.65 10.11
CA HIS A 110 6.46 11.68 11.41
C HIS A 110 4.95 11.98 11.30
N PRO A 111 4.47 12.91 10.45
CA PRO A 111 3.05 13.17 10.28
C PRO A 111 2.24 11.95 9.80
N LEU A 112 2.89 11.00 9.12
CA LEU A 112 2.23 9.78 8.67
C LEU A 112 1.69 8.94 9.83
N ALA A 113 2.33 8.99 11.00
CA ALA A 113 1.85 8.31 12.19
C ALA A 113 0.55 8.92 12.71
N ASP A 114 0.46 10.25 12.76
CA ASP A 114 -0.72 10.95 13.24
C ASP A 114 -1.93 10.66 12.32
N PHE A 115 -1.72 10.67 11.00
CA PHE A 115 -2.77 10.30 10.04
C PHE A 115 -3.23 8.85 10.19
N ALA A 116 -2.28 7.92 10.33
CA ALA A 116 -2.61 6.51 10.51
C ALA A 116 -3.46 6.27 11.76
N LEU A 117 -3.06 6.87 12.88
CA LEU A 117 -3.72 6.69 14.17
C LEU A 117 -5.07 7.40 14.22
N ASP A 118 -5.18 8.62 13.69
CA ASP A 118 -6.46 9.34 13.60
C ASP A 118 -7.46 8.54 12.76
N THR A 119 -7.03 8.08 11.58
CA THR A 119 -7.88 7.28 10.70
C THR A 119 -8.28 5.96 11.36
N CYS A 120 -7.33 5.23 11.96
CA CYS A 120 -7.61 3.96 12.64
C CYS A 120 -8.60 4.12 13.80
N SER A 121 -8.44 5.17 14.62
CA SER A 121 -9.33 5.46 15.76
C SER A 121 -10.78 5.69 15.35
N LYS A 122 -11.01 6.16 14.14
CA LYS A 122 -12.36 6.41 13.58
C LYS A 122 -12.90 5.16 12.86
N LEU A 123 -12.04 4.40 12.19
CA LEU A 123 -12.41 3.19 11.45
C LEU A 123 -12.94 2.09 12.37
N VAL A 124 -12.40 1.94 13.59
CA VAL A 124 -12.84 0.90 14.54
C VAL A 124 -14.33 1.02 14.88
N SER A 125 -14.90 2.23 14.85
CA SER A 125 -16.32 2.50 15.12
C SER A 125 -17.16 2.71 13.86
N PHE A 126 -16.58 2.65 12.67
CA PHE A 126 -17.26 2.94 11.41
C PHE A 126 -18.17 1.77 10.97
N LYS A 127 -19.46 1.89 11.26
CA LYS A 127 -20.47 0.84 11.02
C LYS A 127 -20.47 0.27 9.59
N PRO A 128 -20.40 1.08 8.51
CA PRO A 128 -20.39 0.51 7.17
C PRO A 128 -19.22 -0.44 6.92
N LEU A 129 -18.04 -0.16 7.46
CA LEU A 129 -16.88 -1.05 7.37
C LEU A 129 -17.12 -2.35 8.16
N SER A 130 -17.66 -2.26 9.38
CA SER A 130 -17.94 -3.42 10.20
C SER A 130 -18.94 -4.37 9.55
N GLU A 131 -19.97 -3.83 8.87
CA GLU A 131 -20.94 -4.64 8.13
C GLU A 131 -20.32 -5.32 6.89
N LEU A 132 -19.36 -4.70 6.24
CA LEU A 132 -18.60 -5.33 5.16
C LEU A 132 -17.70 -6.44 5.70
N LEU A 133 -16.96 -6.19 6.78
CA LEU A 133 -16.01 -7.14 7.35
C LEU A 133 -16.68 -8.39 7.96
N LYS A 134 -18.00 -8.39 8.15
CA LYS A 134 -18.79 -9.60 8.54
C LYS A 134 -19.11 -10.51 7.35
N LYS A 135 -18.95 -10.04 6.12
CA LYS A 135 -19.22 -10.83 4.91
C LYS A 135 -18.00 -11.66 4.53
N GLU A 136 -18.19 -12.68 3.73
CA GLU A 136 -17.12 -13.50 3.18
C GLU A 136 -16.62 -12.92 1.86
N TYR A 137 -15.31 -12.97 1.67
CA TYR A 137 -14.62 -12.57 0.44
C TYR A 137 -13.66 -13.64 -0.03
N ASP A 138 -13.35 -13.64 -1.32
CA ASP A 138 -12.38 -14.54 -1.92
C ASP A 138 -10.96 -13.94 -1.90
N VAL A 139 -10.86 -12.59 -1.90
CA VAL A 139 -9.60 -11.85 -1.80
C VAL A 139 -9.86 -10.51 -1.10
N ILE A 140 -8.91 -10.08 -0.26
CA ILE A 140 -8.86 -8.73 0.30
C ILE A 140 -7.65 -8.01 -0.27
N LEU A 141 -7.86 -6.85 -0.89
CA LEU A 141 -6.83 -5.94 -1.32
C LEU A 141 -6.70 -4.82 -0.28
N THR A 142 -5.51 -4.53 0.19
CA THR A 142 -5.31 -3.41 1.10
C THR A 142 -4.02 -2.67 0.80
N GLU A 143 -4.02 -1.38 1.07
CA GLU A 143 -2.82 -0.59 0.91
C GLU A 143 -1.80 -0.91 2.00
N ASN A 144 -0.52 -1.00 1.60
CA ASN A 144 0.61 -1.06 2.51
C ASN A 144 1.48 0.19 2.35
N PHE A 145 1.15 1.23 3.09
CA PHE A 145 1.93 2.46 3.13
C PHE A 145 2.27 2.84 4.58
N ASN A 146 1.35 3.47 5.31
CA ASN A 146 1.60 3.98 6.65
C ASN A 146 0.71 3.35 7.75
N SER A 147 0.00 2.26 7.48
CA SER A 147 -0.97 1.69 8.42
C SER A 147 -1.13 0.18 8.24
N ASP A 148 -1.34 -0.53 9.34
CA ASP A 148 -1.77 -1.93 9.40
C ASP A 148 -3.15 -2.10 10.06
N CYS A 149 -3.87 -1.00 10.31
CA CYS A 149 -5.18 -1.00 10.95
C CYS A 149 -6.16 -1.95 10.28
N MET A 150 -6.19 -1.98 8.94
CA MET A 150 -7.10 -2.84 8.18
C MET A 150 -6.80 -4.33 8.35
N LEU A 151 -5.54 -4.72 8.57
CA LEU A 151 -5.20 -6.11 8.94
C LEU A 151 -5.81 -6.48 10.29
N GLY A 152 -5.65 -5.61 11.28
CA GLY A 152 -6.19 -5.82 12.61
C GLY A 152 -7.70 -5.92 12.59
N LEU A 153 -8.38 -5.04 11.87
CA LEU A 153 -9.84 -5.07 11.72
C LEU A 153 -10.31 -6.32 10.98
N ALA A 154 -9.67 -6.71 9.88
CA ALA A 154 -9.98 -7.95 9.18
C ALA A 154 -9.85 -9.17 10.11
N ASN A 155 -8.81 -9.22 10.94
CA ASN A 155 -8.63 -10.29 11.92
C ASN A 155 -9.71 -10.29 13.00
N VAL A 156 -10.08 -9.13 13.53
CA VAL A 156 -11.13 -9.00 14.55
C VAL A 156 -12.46 -9.56 14.06
N TYR A 157 -12.80 -9.35 12.80
CA TYR A 157 -14.03 -9.86 12.18
C TYR A 157 -13.89 -11.28 11.62
N GLY A 158 -12.74 -11.95 11.84
CA GLY A 158 -12.52 -13.34 11.47
C GLY A 158 -12.36 -13.58 9.96
N GLN A 159 -11.91 -12.59 9.21
CA GLN A 159 -11.65 -12.73 7.77
C GLN A 159 -10.57 -13.79 7.52
N LYS A 160 -10.87 -14.70 6.59
CA LYS A 160 -9.97 -15.80 6.18
C LYS A 160 -9.48 -15.67 4.75
N ALA A 161 -9.99 -14.69 4.00
CA ALA A 161 -9.58 -14.45 2.64
C ALA A 161 -8.07 -14.09 2.58
N PRO A 162 -7.35 -14.57 1.57
CA PRO A 162 -5.98 -14.13 1.34
C PRO A 162 -5.92 -12.62 1.16
N ILE A 163 -4.92 -12.01 1.79
CA ILE A 163 -4.69 -10.58 1.73
C ILE A 163 -3.57 -10.29 0.71
N VAL A 164 -3.83 -9.32 -0.16
CA VAL A 164 -2.86 -8.80 -1.11
C VAL A 164 -2.60 -7.34 -0.77
N TYR A 165 -1.33 -7.01 -0.53
CA TYR A 165 -0.90 -5.63 -0.35
C TYR A 165 -0.74 -4.93 -1.69
N LEU A 166 -1.18 -3.68 -1.74
CA LEU A 166 -0.91 -2.75 -2.83
C LEU A 166 -0.02 -1.62 -2.30
N SER A 167 1.03 -1.29 -3.04
CA SER A 167 1.86 -0.12 -2.77
C SER A 167 1.76 0.87 -3.93
N SER A 168 1.41 2.11 -3.64
CA SER A 168 1.32 3.18 -4.63
C SER A 168 2.69 3.65 -5.15
N CYS A 169 3.75 3.31 -4.42
CA CYS A 169 5.15 3.60 -4.72
C CYS A 169 6.00 2.32 -4.62
N THR A 170 7.31 2.45 -4.51
CA THR A 170 8.18 1.33 -4.14
C THR A 170 7.85 0.85 -2.72
N ALA A 171 8.18 -0.41 -2.40
CA ALA A 171 7.92 -0.95 -1.07
C ALA A 171 8.61 -0.12 0.01
N MET A 172 7.85 0.22 1.06
CA MET A 172 8.36 0.97 2.20
C MET A 172 9.30 0.12 3.05
N TYR A 173 10.15 0.76 3.85
CA TYR A 173 11.21 0.12 4.65
C TYR A 173 10.71 -1.01 5.54
N TRP A 174 9.53 -0.83 6.15
CA TRP A 174 8.88 -1.80 7.04
C TRP A 174 8.12 -2.91 6.30
N ALA A 175 8.01 -2.84 4.97
CA ALA A 175 7.23 -3.80 4.21
C ALA A 175 8.04 -5.03 3.78
N LEU A 176 9.30 -4.87 3.42
CA LEU A 176 10.12 -5.92 2.82
C LEU A 176 10.39 -7.10 3.76
N ASP A 177 10.68 -6.82 5.02
CA ASP A 177 10.95 -7.85 6.05
C ASP A 177 9.77 -8.81 6.25
N ARG A 178 8.54 -8.36 5.98
CA ARG A 178 7.32 -9.17 6.10
C ARG A 178 7.27 -10.30 5.09
N PHE A 179 7.92 -10.11 3.96
CA PHE A 179 8.02 -11.09 2.89
C PHE A 179 9.34 -11.87 2.93
N GLY A 180 10.16 -11.69 3.97
CA GLY A 180 11.46 -12.36 4.06
C GLY A 180 12.51 -11.83 3.07
N VAL A 181 12.28 -10.67 2.47
CA VAL A 181 13.29 -9.99 1.66
C VAL A 181 14.23 -9.25 2.58
N THR A 182 15.51 -9.60 2.50
CA THR A 182 16.54 -8.84 3.19
C THR A 182 16.78 -7.52 2.45
N ASP A 183 16.46 -6.42 3.11
CA ASP A 183 16.94 -5.13 2.69
C ASP A 183 18.47 -5.13 2.65
N ASN A 184 19.01 -4.62 1.56
CA ASN A 184 20.46 -4.45 1.50
C ASN A 184 20.81 -2.95 1.39
N PRO A 185 20.91 -2.24 2.54
CA PRO A 185 21.17 -0.80 2.55
C PRO A 185 22.55 -0.41 2.02
N SER A 186 23.41 -1.40 1.73
CA SER A 186 24.74 -1.15 1.16
C SER A 186 24.69 -0.74 -0.31
N TYR A 187 23.64 -1.11 -1.03
CA TYR A 187 23.47 -0.77 -2.45
C TYR A 187 22.04 -0.42 -2.86
N VAL A 188 21.04 -0.68 -2.02
CA VAL A 188 19.64 -0.28 -2.25
C VAL A 188 19.36 1.00 -1.50
N PRO A 189 19.22 2.15 -2.18
CA PRO A 189 18.86 3.40 -1.51
C PRO A 189 17.44 3.34 -0.95
N LEU A 190 17.22 4.06 0.15
CA LEU A 190 15.89 4.25 0.73
C LEU A 190 14.95 4.96 -0.25
N VAL A 191 13.64 4.70 -0.14
CA VAL A 191 12.61 5.18 -1.05
C VAL A 191 12.63 6.70 -1.22
N SER A 192 12.82 7.43 -0.13
CA SER A 192 12.88 8.91 -0.13
C SER A 192 14.31 9.45 -0.17
N SER A 193 15.32 8.58 -0.36
CA SER A 193 16.71 9.02 -0.45
C SER A 193 17.03 9.67 -1.79
N ILE A 194 17.88 10.69 -1.74
CA ILE A 194 18.47 11.29 -2.95
C ILE A 194 19.65 10.47 -3.51
N PHE A 195 20.02 9.38 -2.83
CA PHE A 195 21.16 8.56 -3.23
C PHE A 195 20.81 7.68 -4.43
N THR A 196 21.83 7.49 -5.26
CA THR A 196 21.80 6.54 -6.36
C THR A 196 22.88 5.48 -6.16
N THR A 197 22.76 4.37 -6.83
CA THR A 197 23.82 3.36 -6.87
C THR A 197 24.88 3.77 -7.91
N PRO A 198 26.19 3.75 -7.57
CA PRO A 198 26.80 3.32 -6.30
C PRO A 198 26.82 4.43 -5.22
N MET A 199 26.64 4.03 -3.96
CA MET A 199 26.75 4.92 -2.81
C MET A 199 28.18 4.93 -2.22
N THR A 200 28.64 6.09 -1.73
CA THR A 200 29.85 6.21 -0.90
C THR A 200 29.67 5.51 0.46
N PHE A 201 30.76 5.33 1.23
CA PHE A 201 30.69 4.73 2.56
C PHE A 201 29.74 5.51 3.50
N LEU A 202 29.84 6.84 3.52
CA LEU A 202 28.97 7.67 4.39
C LEU A 202 27.51 7.61 3.96
N GLN A 203 27.22 7.59 2.67
CA GLN A 203 25.86 7.42 2.16
C GLN A 203 25.29 6.05 2.53
N ARG A 204 26.08 4.98 2.46
CA ARG A 204 25.66 3.65 2.91
C ARG A 204 25.38 3.60 4.42
N LEU A 205 26.23 4.27 5.21
CA LEU A 205 26.05 4.37 6.66
C LEU A 205 24.75 5.11 7.00
N GLU A 206 24.53 6.28 6.39
CA GLU A 206 23.29 7.06 6.53
C GLU A 206 22.07 6.21 6.12
N ASN A 207 22.15 5.57 4.98
CA ASN A 207 21.10 4.70 4.45
C ASN A 207 20.76 3.55 5.41
N ALA A 208 21.75 2.89 5.98
CA ALA A 208 21.56 1.80 6.94
C ALA A 208 20.95 2.29 8.26
N VAL A 209 21.42 3.40 8.77
CA VAL A 209 20.89 4.00 10.02
C VAL A 209 19.44 4.39 9.86
N LEU A 210 19.09 5.09 8.79
CA LEU A 210 17.72 5.50 8.51
C LEU A 210 16.80 4.29 8.25
N ASN A 211 17.29 3.25 7.58
CA ASN A 211 16.54 2.02 7.37
C ASN A 211 16.11 1.39 8.70
N VAL A 212 17.07 1.19 9.62
CA VAL A 212 16.78 0.65 10.95
C VAL A 212 15.86 1.58 11.73
N TYR A 213 16.15 2.89 11.70
CA TYR A 213 15.32 3.89 12.38
C TYR A 213 13.86 3.80 11.95
N PHE A 214 13.56 3.79 10.65
CA PHE A 214 12.18 3.79 10.17
C PHE A 214 11.44 2.47 10.42
N LYS A 215 12.13 1.33 10.42
CA LYS A 215 11.52 0.05 10.83
C LYS A 215 11.10 0.08 12.29
N VAL A 216 11.98 0.55 13.17
CA VAL A 216 11.70 0.72 14.61
C VAL A 216 10.60 1.75 14.82
N TRP A 217 10.71 2.90 14.17
CA TRP A 217 9.70 3.97 14.24
C TRP A 217 8.31 3.48 13.83
N PHE A 218 8.19 2.80 12.69
CA PHE A 218 6.90 2.26 12.23
C PHE A 218 6.30 1.31 13.27
N ARG A 219 7.12 0.42 13.80
CA ARG A 219 6.68 -0.54 14.82
C ARG A 219 6.11 0.16 16.06
N TYR A 220 6.82 1.13 16.61
CA TYR A 220 6.47 1.75 17.88
C TYR A 220 5.55 2.97 17.75
N ALA A 221 5.72 3.78 16.72
CA ALA A 221 4.94 4.99 16.52
C ALA A 221 3.57 4.72 15.87
N ILE A 222 3.45 3.65 15.07
CA ILE A 222 2.23 3.34 14.33
C ILE A 222 1.64 2.01 14.79
N GLN A 223 2.30 0.91 14.46
CA GLN A 223 1.73 -0.43 14.50
C GLN A 223 1.26 -0.85 15.91
N LEU A 224 2.10 -0.69 16.95
CA LEU A 224 1.70 -1.01 18.33
C LEU A 224 0.59 -0.09 18.85
N ARG A 225 0.54 1.15 18.39
CA ARG A 225 -0.51 2.10 18.77
C ARG A 225 -1.84 1.78 18.07
N GLU A 226 -1.81 1.42 16.80
CA GLU A 226 -2.98 0.91 16.08
C GLU A 226 -3.52 -0.36 16.73
N GLN A 227 -2.64 -1.30 17.07
CA GLN A 227 -3.03 -2.51 17.79
C GLN A 227 -3.75 -2.18 19.11
N LYS A 228 -3.20 -1.24 19.88
CA LYS A 228 -3.81 -0.79 21.12
C LYS A 228 -5.19 -0.17 20.88
N ILE A 229 -5.35 0.70 19.88
CA ILE A 229 -6.65 1.28 19.51
C ILE A 229 -7.69 0.19 19.22
N ILE A 230 -7.32 -0.81 18.44
CA ILE A 230 -8.22 -1.92 18.10
C ILE A 230 -8.56 -2.75 19.35
N GLU A 231 -7.57 -3.13 20.15
CA GLU A 231 -7.77 -3.93 21.36
C GLU A 231 -8.66 -3.22 22.40
N GLU A 232 -8.45 -1.92 22.59
CA GLU A 232 -9.28 -1.10 23.51
C GLU A 232 -10.72 -0.98 23.02
N HIS A 233 -10.93 -0.77 21.72
CA HIS A 233 -12.28 -0.66 21.15
C HIS A 233 -13.07 -1.97 21.26
N PHE A 234 -12.44 -3.11 20.98
CA PHE A 234 -13.12 -4.41 20.97
C PHE A 234 -13.06 -5.15 22.32
N GLY A 235 -12.34 -4.61 23.31
CA GLY A 235 -12.20 -5.19 24.65
C GLY A 235 -11.51 -6.56 24.65
N ARG A 236 -10.69 -6.87 23.65
CA ARG A 236 -9.98 -8.15 23.54
C ARG A 236 -8.62 -7.99 22.87
N LYS A 237 -7.71 -8.89 23.23
CA LYS A 237 -6.41 -9.00 22.56
C LYS A 237 -6.56 -9.57 21.16
N ILE A 238 -5.73 -9.10 20.24
CA ILE A 238 -5.59 -9.61 18.88
C ILE A 238 -4.18 -10.17 18.68
N LEU A 239 -4.01 -10.94 17.60
CA LEU A 239 -2.67 -11.32 17.16
C LEU A 239 -1.84 -10.07 16.89
N ASP A 240 -0.54 -10.13 17.14
CA ASP A 240 0.36 -9.03 16.85
C ASP A 240 0.29 -8.62 15.37
N LEU A 241 0.11 -7.31 15.09
CA LEU A 241 -0.04 -6.81 13.72
C LEU A 241 1.17 -7.13 12.83
N GLN A 242 2.38 -7.21 13.40
CA GLN A 242 3.57 -7.61 12.64
C GLN A 242 3.51 -9.08 12.24
N GLU A 243 3.00 -9.95 13.11
CA GLU A 243 2.82 -11.37 12.78
C GLU A 243 1.70 -11.56 11.75
N MET A 244 0.61 -10.79 11.84
CA MET A 244 -0.41 -10.77 10.79
C MET A 244 0.15 -10.35 9.44
N ALA A 245 0.99 -9.31 9.44
CA ALA A 245 1.58 -8.77 8.22
C ALA A 245 2.54 -9.75 7.51
N LYS A 246 3.15 -10.68 8.24
CA LYS A 246 3.96 -11.77 7.66
C LYS A 246 3.13 -12.83 6.93
N ASN A 247 1.82 -12.91 7.22
CA ASN A 247 0.90 -13.87 6.61
C ASN A 247 0.19 -13.31 5.35
N VAL A 248 0.59 -12.13 4.89
CA VAL A 248 0.07 -11.55 3.65
C VAL A 248 0.59 -12.36 2.46
N SER A 249 -0.30 -12.68 1.52
CA SER A 249 -0.02 -13.64 0.45
C SER A 249 0.82 -13.07 -0.69
N LEU A 250 0.64 -11.79 -0.99
CA LEU A 250 1.25 -11.14 -2.16
C LEU A 250 1.33 -9.63 -1.92
N MET A 251 2.35 -8.99 -2.51
CA MET A 251 2.46 -7.54 -2.59
C MET A 251 2.64 -7.09 -4.04
N LEU A 252 1.78 -6.20 -4.51
CA LEU A 252 1.89 -5.53 -5.80
C LEU A 252 2.47 -4.14 -5.58
N VAL A 253 3.62 -3.87 -6.20
CA VAL A 253 4.37 -2.63 -6.00
C VAL A 253 4.33 -1.78 -7.26
N ASN A 254 3.86 -0.55 -7.18
CA ASN A 254 3.88 0.37 -8.32
C ASN A 254 5.29 0.92 -8.57
N ALA A 255 6.19 0.02 -8.90
CA ALA A 255 7.58 0.30 -9.21
C ALA A 255 8.01 -0.50 -10.43
N HIS A 256 9.09 -0.07 -11.07
CA HIS A 256 9.76 -0.82 -12.13
C HIS A 256 11.27 -0.62 -12.00
N HIS A 257 12.02 -1.70 -12.09
CA HIS A 257 13.48 -1.68 -11.88
C HIS A 257 14.23 -0.72 -12.82
N SER A 258 13.71 -0.44 -14.01
CA SER A 258 14.34 0.54 -14.93
C SER A 258 14.27 1.99 -14.42
N LEU A 259 13.31 2.32 -13.55
CA LEU A 259 13.14 3.65 -12.97
C LEU A 259 13.65 3.72 -11.52
N ASN A 260 13.38 2.68 -10.74
CA ASN A 260 13.62 2.65 -9.31
C ASN A 260 14.92 1.91 -8.91
N GLY A 261 15.71 1.49 -9.91
CA GLY A 261 16.92 0.69 -9.70
C GLY A 261 16.63 -0.78 -9.38
N VAL A 262 17.63 -1.62 -9.58
CA VAL A 262 17.52 -3.06 -9.37
C VAL A 262 17.51 -3.37 -7.87
N ARG A 263 16.56 -4.22 -7.45
CA ARG A 263 16.39 -4.68 -6.07
C ARG A 263 16.20 -6.18 -6.05
N PRO A 264 16.70 -6.91 -5.03
CA PRO A 264 16.33 -8.29 -4.85
C PRO A 264 14.83 -8.38 -4.52
N LEU A 265 14.08 -9.17 -5.26
CA LEU A 265 12.68 -9.45 -5.01
C LEU A 265 12.50 -10.97 -4.91
N ILE A 266 11.43 -11.36 -4.23
CA ILE A 266 10.98 -12.76 -4.13
C ILE A 266 9.64 -12.90 -4.85
N PRO A 267 9.18 -14.12 -5.17
CA PRO A 267 7.90 -14.32 -5.88
C PRO A 267 6.68 -13.71 -5.22
N GLY A 268 6.72 -13.47 -3.90
CA GLY A 268 5.66 -12.80 -3.15
C GLY A 268 5.58 -11.27 -3.36
N ILE A 269 6.53 -10.68 -4.09
CA ILE A 269 6.52 -9.25 -4.41
C ILE A 269 6.63 -9.07 -5.93
N VAL A 270 5.61 -8.44 -6.52
CA VAL A 270 5.51 -8.25 -7.97
C VAL A 270 5.54 -6.76 -8.32
N GLU A 271 6.49 -6.36 -9.17
CA GLU A 271 6.49 -5.02 -9.74
C GLU A 271 5.39 -4.90 -10.80
N VAL A 272 4.51 -3.91 -10.60
CA VAL A 272 3.38 -3.59 -11.48
C VAL A 272 3.41 -2.12 -11.90
N GLY A 273 4.62 -1.58 -12.04
CA GLY A 273 4.83 -0.19 -12.40
C GLY A 273 4.05 0.21 -13.65
N GLY A 274 3.34 1.33 -13.56
CA GLY A 274 2.50 1.81 -14.65
C GLY A 274 1.10 1.18 -14.70
N MET A 275 0.67 0.39 -13.73
CA MET A 275 -0.69 -0.16 -13.70
C MET A 275 -1.79 0.92 -13.71
N HIS A 276 -1.46 2.14 -13.34
CA HIS A 276 -2.34 3.31 -13.33
C HIS A 276 -2.43 4.01 -14.70
N LEU A 277 -1.59 3.63 -15.66
CA LEU A 277 -1.57 4.27 -16.98
C LEU A 277 -2.74 3.78 -17.84
N ASP A 278 -3.50 4.72 -18.38
CA ASP A 278 -4.51 4.42 -19.37
C ASP A 278 -3.85 4.10 -20.72
N LYS A 279 -4.39 3.11 -21.43
CA LYS A 279 -3.96 2.78 -22.79
C LYS A 279 -4.39 3.82 -23.81
N THR A 280 -5.39 4.62 -23.48
CA THR A 280 -5.90 5.68 -24.34
C THR A 280 -5.05 6.94 -24.16
N ARG A 281 -4.35 7.34 -25.25
CA ARG A 281 -3.63 8.61 -25.26
C ARG A 281 -4.63 9.76 -25.25
N ARG A 282 -4.66 10.52 -24.16
CA ARG A 282 -5.35 11.81 -24.15
C ARG A 282 -4.46 12.84 -24.84
N PRO A 283 -4.99 13.73 -25.70
CA PRO A 283 -4.19 14.85 -26.20
C PRO A 283 -3.69 15.68 -25.01
N ILE A 284 -2.44 16.10 -25.12
CA ILE A 284 -1.87 17.04 -24.15
C ILE A 284 -2.72 18.31 -24.22
N SER A 285 -3.25 18.75 -23.07
CA SER A 285 -3.94 20.04 -23.02
C SER A 285 -2.95 21.12 -23.51
N GLN A 286 -3.39 21.94 -24.46
CA GLN A 286 -2.59 23.11 -24.82
C GLN A 286 -2.40 23.93 -23.56
N VAL A 287 -1.15 24.04 -23.14
CA VAL A 287 -0.77 24.97 -22.08
C VAL A 287 -1.05 26.35 -22.67
N SER A 288 -2.02 27.07 -22.11
CA SER A 288 -2.17 28.48 -22.43
C SER A 288 -0.89 29.19 -21.98
N GLU A 289 -0.16 29.76 -22.93
CA GLU A 289 0.97 30.67 -22.71
C GLU A 289 0.59 31.83 -21.80
#